data_9ff237e9189b20ea8cd2ec569ec2682b
#
_entry.id   9ff237e9189b20ea8cd2ec569ec2682b
#
_cell.length_a   1.000
_cell.length_b   1.000
_cell.length_c   1.000
_cell.angle_alpha   90.00
_cell.angle_beta   90.00
_cell.angle_gamma   90.00
#
_symmetry.space_group_name_H-M   'P 1'
#
loop_
_entity.id
_entity.type
_entity.pdbx_description
1 polymer ?
#
loop_
_entity_poly.entity_id
_entity_poly.type
_entity_poly.pdbx_seq_one_letter_code
_entity_poly.pdbx_strand_id
1 'polypeptide(L)'
;GVVYTKAFQRGALRRMEVQADGYLNYVDDKIIAMPTSNQFQWTMVNLGHVRIRGIDLALETQWLLGAVTASTRLTYTYQKAQDLTDPSDSYYGGQIPYIPWHSGSTIVTLGWRGWELNYSFIYTGERYDASANIRENYIRPWYTSDLTLSRPFSLRGHSLRLTAEVSNIFDQQYEVVRSYPMPGAHAKIKIEYTL
;
A
#
# COMPACT_ATOMS: atom_id res chain seq x y z
N GLY A 1 18.66 -7.80 4.84
CA GLY A 1 18.09 -6.56 5.35
C GLY A 1 18.77 -6.05 6.59
N VAL A 2 18.49 -4.81 6.93
CA VAL A 2 19.02 -4.14 8.14
C VAL A 2 17.86 -3.47 8.85
N VAL A 3 17.80 -3.62 10.18
CA VAL A 3 16.85 -2.93 11.05
C VAL A 3 17.64 -2.13 12.08
N TYR A 4 17.34 -0.86 12.20
CA TYR A 4 17.89 0.03 13.22
C TYR A 4 16.76 0.60 14.07
N THR A 5 16.80 0.31 15.38
CA THR A 5 15.83 0.80 16.36
C THR A 5 16.53 1.68 17.39
N LYS A 6 15.93 2.85 17.67
CA LYS A 6 16.41 3.75 18.72
C LYS A 6 15.25 4.26 19.56
N ALA A 7 15.38 4.11 20.89
CA ALA A 7 14.51 4.73 21.88
C ALA A 7 15.16 6.00 22.43
N PHE A 8 14.36 7.03 22.67
CA PHE A 8 14.80 8.32 23.19
C PHE A 8 14.14 8.58 24.54
N GLN A 9 14.93 8.89 25.55
CA GLN A 9 14.42 9.17 26.88
C GLN A 9 13.97 10.63 27.05
N ARG A 10 14.46 11.54 26.22
CA ARG A 10 14.19 12.97 26.26
C ARG A 10 13.72 13.48 24.90
N GLY A 11 12.95 14.58 24.92
CA GLY A 11 12.39 15.17 23.71
C GLY A 11 11.02 14.60 23.34
N ALA A 12 10.46 15.05 22.22
CA ALA A 12 9.14 14.63 21.75
C ALA A 12 9.18 13.27 21.05
N LEU A 13 10.23 12.96 20.29
CA LEU A 13 10.44 11.65 19.67
C LEU A 13 10.78 10.62 20.73
N ARG A 14 10.04 9.54 20.83
CA ARG A 14 10.20 8.46 21.79
C ARG A 14 10.86 7.22 21.21
N ARG A 15 10.50 6.88 19.98
CA ARG A 15 11.07 5.72 19.28
C ARG A 15 11.16 6.01 17.79
N MET A 16 12.20 5.52 17.18
CA MET A 16 12.39 5.48 15.73
C MET A 16 12.92 4.10 15.36
N GLU A 17 12.36 3.54 14.30
CA GLU A 17 12.83 2.31 13.69
C GLU A 17 12.93 2.53 12.18
N VAL A 18 14.06 2.16 11.61
CA VAL A 18 14.32 2.20 10.17
C VAL A 18 14.66 0.80 9.72
N GLN A 19 13.99 0.34 8.71
CA GLN A 19 14.26 -0.95 8.06
C GLN A 19 14.60 -0.72 6.60
N ALA A 20 15.61 -1.42 6.10
CA ALA A 20 15.98 -1.44 4.70
C ALA A 20 16.31 -2.88 4.27
N ASP A 21 15.62 -3.36 3.26
CA ASP A 21 15.78 -4.68 2.69
C ASP A 21 16.07 -4.59 1.20
N GLY A 22 17.13 -5.26 0.75
CA GLY A 22 17.42 -5.45 -0.67
C GLY A 22 17.27 -6.91 -1.05
N TYR A 23 16.72 -7.19 -2.22
CA TYR A 23 16.50 -8.55 -2.68
C TYR A 23 16.76 -8.74 -4.17
N LEU A 24 17.13 -9.96 -4.53
CA LEU A 24 17.29 -10.46 -5.88
C LEU A 24 16.77 -11.90 -5.93
N ASN A 25 15.68 -12.11 -6.65
CA ASN A 25 15.04 -13.41 -6.81
C ASN A 25 14.98 -13.80 -8.29
N TYR A 26 15.21 -15.06 -8.58
CA TYR A 26 14.93 -15.70 -9.85
C TYR A 26 13.79 -16.69 -9.64
N VAL A 27 12.77 -16.59 -10.45
CA VAL A 27 11.57 -17.44 -10.36
C VAL A 27 11.33 -18.08 -11.70
N ASP A 28 11.30 -19.40 -11.71
CA ASP A 28 10.96 -20.19 -12.87
C ASP A 28 9.46 -20.55 -12.83
N ASP A 29 8.86 -20.68 -13.99
CA ASP A 29 7.45 -21.08 -14.16
C ASP A 29 6.47 -20.24 -13.35
N LYS A 30 6.69 -18.92 -13.30
CA LYS A 30 5.81 -18.00 -12.58
C LYS A 30 4.45 -17.90 -13.25
N ILE A 31 3.40 -18.34 -12.56
CA ILE A 31 2.03 -18.20 -13.03
C ILE A 31 1.45 -16.87 -12.56
N ILE A 32 0.86 -16.11 -13.48
CA ILE A 32 0.11 -14.87 -13.18
C ILE A 32 -1.29 -14.97 -13.76
N ALA A 33 -2.28 -14.44 -13.05
CA ALA A 33 -3.64 -14.29 -13.54
C ALA A 33 -3.78 -12.93 -14.22
N MET A 34 -4.32 -12.90 -15.44
CA MET A 34 -4.53 -11.68 -16.21
C MET A 34 -5.94 -11.65 -16.79
N PRO A 35 -6.62 -10.47 -16.85
CA PRO A 35 -7.86 -10.35 -17.59
C PRO A 35 -7.58 -10.54 -19.09
N THR A 36 -8.49 -11.20 -19.78
CA THR A 36 -8.48 -11.32 -21.25
C THR A 36 -9.06 -10.04 -21.89
N SER A 37 -9.15 -10.01 -23.22
CA SER A 37 -9.90 -8.95 -23.94
C SER A 37 -11.38 -8.87 -23.52
N ASN A 38 -11.96 -9.97 -23.04
CA ASN A 38 -13.22 -9.96 -22.34
C ASN A 38 -12.96 -9.75 -20.84
N GLN A 39 -13.29 -8.57 -20.31
CA GLN A 39 -13.03 -8.12 -18.94
C GLN A 39 -13.54 -9.08 -17.84
N PHE A 40 -14.53 -9.91 -18.14
CA PHE A 40 -15.10 -10.87 -17.19
C PHE A 40 -14.39 -12.24 -17.21
N GLN A 41 -13.41 -12.42 -18.11
CA GLN A 41 -12.66 -13.67 -18.21
C GLN A 41 -11.19 -13.45 -17.84
N TRP A 42 -10.69 -14.31 -16.98
CA TRP A 42 -9.31 -14.33 -16.57
C TRP A 42 -8.60 -15.54 -17.17
N THR A 43 -7.37 -15.37 -17.54
CA THR A 43 -6.48 -16.42 -18.00
C THR A 43 -5.26 -16.51 -17.10
N MET A 44 -4.68 -17.70 -17.03
CA MET A 44 -3.40 -17.94 -16.37
C MET A 44 -2.31 -17.94 -17.43
N VAL A 45 -1.30 -17.11 -17.24
CA VAL A 45 -0.12 -17.04 -18.10
C VAL A 45 1.06 -17.55 -17.31
N ASN A 46 1.79 -18.50 -17.88
CA ASN A 46 3.07 -18.94 -17.32
C ASN A 46 4.19 -18.07 -17.93
N LEU A 47 4.89 -17.35 -17.06
CA LEU A 47 6.14 -16.65 -17.37
C LEU A 47 7.28 -17.59 -17.00
N GLY A 48 8.01 -18.10 -17.99
CA GLY A 48 9.03 -19.12 -17.79
C GLY A 48 10.14 -18.70 -16.83
N HIS A 49 10.78 -17.53 -17.08
CA HIS A 49 11.84 -17.01 -16.23
C HIS A 49 11.58 -15.55 -15.84
N VAL A 50 11.50 -15.28 -14.55
CA VAL A 50 11.31 -13.94 -14.02
C VAL A 50 12.43 -13.57 -13.05
N ARG A 51 13.02 -12.40 -13.25
CA ARG A 51 13.97 -11.81 -12.31
C ARG A 51 13.31 -10.66 -11.56
N ILE A 52 13.29 -10.78 -10.24
CA ILE A 52 12.71 -9.77 -9.35
C ILE A 52 13.84 -9.21 -8.47
N ARG A 53 14.07 -7.90 -8.54
CA ARG A 53 15.02 -7.19 -7.70
C ARG A 53 14.42 -5.90 -7.19
N GLY A 54 14.80 -5.51 -5.98
CA GLY A 54 14.24 -4.31 -5.40
C GLY A 54 14.83 -3.94 -4.07
N ILE A 55 14.26 -2.87 -3.53
CA ILE A 55 14.56 -2.32 -2.22
C ILE A 55 13.24 -2.00 -1.53
N ASP A 56 13.09 -2.48 -0.32
CA ASP A 56 11.99 -2.12 0.59
C ASP A 56 12.54 -1.28 1.73
N LEU A 57 11.90 -0.14 1.99
CA LEU A 57 12.22 0.76 3.08
C LEU A 57 11.01 0.91 3.98
N ALA A 58 11.22 0.89 5.30
CA ALA A 58 10.21 1.24 6.27
C ALA A 58 10.78 2.18 7.34
N LEU A 59 9.95 3.15 7.75
CA LEU A 59 10.22 4.06 8.86
C LEU A 59 9.04 4.03 9.81
N GLU A 60 9.30 3.72 11.08
CA GLU A 60 8.31 3.86 12.14
C GLU A 60 8.80 4.88 13.16
N THR A 61 7.90 5.75 13.60
CA THR A 61 8.19 6.72 14.65
C THR A 61 7.07 6.80 15.67
N GLN A 62 7.43 7.09 16.93
CA GLN A 62 6.50 7.33 18.02
C GLN A 62 6.87 8.64 18.71
N TRP A 63 5.87 9.48 18.91
CA TRP A 63 6.02 10.83 19.45
C TRP A 63 5.10 11.05 20.62
N LEU A 64 5.57 11.85 21.58
CA LEU A 64 4.76 12.38 22.68
C LEU A 64 4.88 13.91 22.69
N LEU A 65 3.82 14.58 22.29
CA LEU A 65 3.73 16.03 22.12
C LEU A 65 2.78 16.61 23.17
N GLY A 66 3.27 16.70 24.42
CA GLY A 66 2.44 17.05 25.55
C GLY A 66 1.37 15.99 25.83
N ALA A 67 0.10 16.33 25.66
CA ALA A 67 -1.03 15.40 25.82
C ALA A 67 -1.38 14.63 24.54
N VAL A 68 -0.67 14.85 23.43
CA VAL A 68 -0.90 14.20 22.14
C VAL A 68 0.15 13.12 21.95
N THR A 69 -0.30 11.90 21.65
CA THR A 69 0.56 10.83 21.11
C THR A 69 0.47 10.83 19.60
N ALA A 70 1.58 10.63 18.92
CA ALA A 70 1.59 10.47 17.48
C ALA A 70 2.46 9.27 17.11
N SER A 71 2.03 8.51 16.11
CA SER A 71 2.86 7.50 15.46
C SER A 71 2.77 7.63 13.96
N THR A 72 3.87 7.30 13.29
CA THR A 72 3.93 7.29 11.84
C THR A 72 4.57 5.98 11.40
N ARG A 73 3.97 5.35 10.39
CA ARG A 73 4.57 4.26 9.63
C ARG A 73 4.58 4.66 8.17
N LEU A 74 5.76 4.69 7.57
CA LEU A 74 5.97 4.96 6.16
C LEU A 74 6.66 3.76 5.54
N THR A 75 6.17 3.30 4.38
CA THR A 75 6.80 2.26 3.59
C THR A 75 7.02 2.73 2.17
N TYR A 76 8.09 2.27 1.56
CA TYR A 76 8.39 2.51 0.16
C TYR A 76 9.04 1.27 -0.43
N THR A 77 8.58 0.88 -1.61
CA THR A 77 9.13 -0.22 -2.40
C THR A 77 9.52 0.27 -3.79
N TYR A 78 10.76 0.00 -4.16
CA TYR A 78 11.20 -0.01 -5.56
C TYR A 78 11.38 -1.46 -5.99
N GLN A 79 10.63 -1.89 -7.02
CA GLN A 79 10.66 -3.26 -7.50
C GLN A 79 10.77 -3.32 -9.02
N LYS A 80 11.81 -3.96 -9.51
CA LYS A 80 11.98 -4.30 -10.92
C LYS A 80 11.78 -5.80 -11.10
N ALA A 81 10.59 -6.18 -11.61
CA ALA A 81 10.22 -7.56 -11.90
C ALA A 81 10.16 -7.74 -13.41
N GLN A 82 11.12 -8.45 -14.00
CA GLN A 82 11.34 -8.53 -15.45
C GLN A 82 11.08 -9.94 -15.96
N ASP A 83 10.37 -10.02 -17.08
CA ASP A 83 10.25 -11.25 -17.86
C ASP A 83 11.55 -11.47 -18.66
N LEU A 84 12.19 -12.60 -18.42
CA LEU A 84 13.42 -13.04 -19.10
C LEU A 84 13.22 -14.40 -19.79
N THR A 85 11.98 -14.73 -20.15
CA THR A 85 11.60 -16.04 -20.67
C THR A 85 12.22 -16.32 -22.04
N ASP A 86 12.04 -15.41 -23.00
CA ASP A 86 12.52 -15.59 -24.36
C ASP A 86 13.29 -14.35 -24.84
N PRO A 87 14.61 -14.44 -25.01
CA PRO A 87 15.43 -13.33 -25.53
C PRO A 87 15.04 -12.84 -26.93
N SER A 88 14.32 -13.63 -27.70
CA SER A 88 13.84 -13.24 -29.04
C SER A 88 12.56 -12.41 -29.01
N ASP A 89 11.88 -12.37 -27.87
CA ASP A 89 10.65 -11.60 -27.69
C ASP A 89 10.92 -10.09 -27.66
N SER A 90 10.09 -9.32 -28.34
CA SER A 90 10.22 -7.86 -28.42
C SER A 90 10.03 -7.15 -27.06
N TYR A 91 9.44 -7.82 -26.07
CA TYR A 91 9.25 -7.34 -24.70
C TYR A 91 10.15 -8.03 -23.66
N TYR A 92 11.18 -8.77 -24.11
CA TYR A 92 12.17 -9.34 -23.22
C TYR A 92 12.77 -8.29 -22.29
N GLY A 93 12.78 -8.59 -20.99
CA GLY A 93 13.26 -7.66 -19.96
C GLY A 93 12.23 -6.58 -19.54
N GLY A 94 11.03 -6.62 -20.10
CA GLY A 94 9.92 -5.77 -19.68
C GLY A 94 9.44 -6.08 -18.25
N GLN A 95 8.79 -5.09 -17.61
CA GLN A 95 8.14 -5.28 -16.32
C GLN A 95 6.96 -6.23 -16.47
N ILE A 96 6.84 -7.22 -15.60
CA ILE A 96 5.71 -8.14 -15.62
C ILE A 96 4.39 -7.40 -15.31
N PRO A 97 3.25 -7.87 -15.85
CA PRO A 97 1.97 -7.19 -15.69
C PRO A 97 1.59 -6.88 -14.25
N TYR A 98 0.94 -5.73 -14.06
CA TYR A 98 0.38 -5.24 -12.80
C TYR A 98 1.37 -4.99 -11.65
N ILE A 99 2.67 -5.18 -11.85
CA ILE A 99 3.69 -4.87 -10.85
C ILE A 99 4.19 -3.44 -11.07
N PRO A 100 3.99 -2.51 -10.12
CA PRO A 100 4.53 -1.16 -10.23
C PRO A 100 6.04 -1.14 -9.95
N TRP A 101 6.75 -0.18 -10.54
CA TRP A 101 8.15 0.08 -10.21
C TRP A 101 8.31 0.72 -8.83
N HIS A 102 7.34 1.56 -8.46
CA HIS A 102 7.34 2.31 -7.21
C HIS A 102 5.99 2.16 -6.53
N SER A 103 6.00 1.86 -5.26
CA SER A 103 4.81 1.89 -4.42
C SER A 103 5.17 2.36 -3.01
N GLY A 104 4.18 2.79 -2.26
CA GLY A 104 4.42 3.21 -0.90
C GLY A 104 3.13 3.46 -0.14
N SER A 105 3.26 3.52 1.16
CA SER A 105 2.15 3.85 2.04
C SER A 105 2.62 4.68 3.23
N THR A 106 1.70 5.44 3.79
CA THR A 106 1.91 6.18 5.03
C THR A 106 0.69 6.02 5.91
N ILE A 107 0.91 5.71 7.19
CA ILE A 107 -0.13 5.73 8.21
C ILE A 107 0.35 6.69 9.30
N VAL A 108 -0.49 7.65 9.67
CA VAL A 108 -0.28 8.56 10.79
C VAL A 108 -1.43 8.38 11.77
N THR A 109 -1.11 8.08 13.01
CA THR A 109 -2.09 7.97 14.10
C THR A 109 -1.84 9.07 15.11
N LEU A 110 -2.86 9.83 15.46
CA LEU A 110 -2.84 10.85 16.50
C LEU A 110 -3.83 10.47 17.59
N GLY A 111 -3.34 10.38 18.83
CA GLY A 111 -4.15 10.12 20.01
C GLY A 111 -4.22 11.35 20.93
N TRP A 112 -5.44 11.76 21.32
CA TRP A 112 -5.65 12.89 22.23
C TRP A 112 -6.91 12.70 23.07
N ARG A 113 -6.76 12.63 24.38
CA ARG A 113 -7.88 12.56 25.34
C ARG A 113 -8.96 11.52 24.99
N GLY A 114 -8.53 10.33 24.55
CA GLY A 114 -9.41 9.25 24.14
C GLY A 114 -9.90 9.34 22.67
N TRP A 115 -9.65 10.43 21.97
CA TRP A 115 -9.82 10.50 20.53
C TRP A 115 -8.62 9.88 19.81
N GLU A 116 -8.87 9.19 18.72
CA GLU A 116 -7.86 8.66 17.81
C GLU A 116 -8.21 9.06 16.39
N LEU A 117 -7.29 9.78 15.75
CA LEU A 117 -7.37 10.17 14.35
C LEU A 117 -6.31 9.38 13.59
N ASN A 118 -6.74 8.63 12.58
CA ASN A 118 -5.87 7.92 11.67
C ASN A 118 -5.99 8.51 10.28
N TYR A 119 -4.85 8.83 9.68
CA TYR A 119 -4.72 9.15 8.27
C TYR A 119 -3.93 8.05 7.59
N SER A 120 -4.44 7.52 6.48
CA SER A 120 -3.71 6.58 5.63
C SER A 120 -3.59 7.11 4.22
N PHE A 121 -2.44 6.85 3.62
CA PHE A 121 -2.12 7.20 2.25
C PHE A 121 -1.50 5.98 1.58
N ILE A 122 -1.95 5.67 0.36
CA ILE A 122 -1.39 4.61 -0.48
C ILE A 122 -1.07 5.20 -1.84
N TYR A 123 0.10 4.88 -2.37
CA TYR A 123 0.54 5.21 -3.71
C TYR A 123 0.94 3.94 -4.46
N THR A 124 0.44 3.80 -5.67
CA THR A 124 0.86 2.78 -6.62
C THR A 124 1.31 3.47 -7.90
N GLY A 125 2.56 3.26 -8.26
CA GLY A 125 3.19 3.85 -9.43
C GLY A 125 2.64 3.29 -10.74
N GLU A 126 3.23 3.74 -11.83
CA GLU A 126 2.93 3.26 -13.17
C GLU A 126 3.21 1.76 -13.31
N ARG A 127 2.42 1.12 -14.13
CA ARG A 127 2.52 -0.30 -14.45
C ARG A 127 1.89 -0.59 -15.81
N TYR A 128 1.95 -1.83 -16.24
CA TYR A 128 1.36 -2.29 -17.50
C TYR A 128 0.40 -3.45 -17.23
N ASP A 129 -0.63 -3.61 -18.05
CA ASP A 129 -1.60 -4.70 -17.94
C ASP A 129 -1.21 -5.94 -18.76
N ALA A 130 -0.16 -5.84 -19.58
CA ALA A 130 0.38 -6.93 -20.37
C ALA A 130 1.92 -6.92 -20.36
N SER A 131 2.55 -8.01 -20.80
CA SER A 131 4.02 -8.18 -20.85
C SER A 131 4.69 -7.16 -21.77
N ALA A 132 4.03 -6.74 -22.85
CA ALA A 132 4.51 -5.66 -23.70
C ALA A 132 4.34 -4.30 -22.98
N ASN A 133 5.46 -3.71 -22.59
CA ASN A 133 5.47 -2.41 -21.88
C ASN A 133 5.37 -1.23 -22.87
N ILE A 134 4.28 -1.20 -23.62
CA ILE A 134 3.95 -0.17 -24.61
C ILE A 134 2.85 0.76 -24.09
N ARG A 135 2.64 1.87 -24.78
CA ARG A 135 1.69 2.92 -24.36
C ARG A 135 0.25 2.40 -24.24
N GLU A 136 -0.15 1.48 -25.09
CA GLU A 136 -1.48 0.86 -25.12
C GLU A 136 -1.76 0.06 -23.85
N ASN A 137 -0.74 -0.52 -23.25
CA ASN A 137 -0.80 -1.35 -22.04
C ASN A 137 -0.51 -0.57 -20.77
N TYR A 138 -0.22 0.73 -20.88
CA TYR A 138 0.13 1.57 -19.75
C TYR A 138 -1.07 1.82 -18.84
N ILE A 139 -0.88 1.63 -17.53
CA ILE A 139 -1.83 1.96 -16.47
C ILE A 139 -1.23 3.09 -15.63
N ARG A 140 -1.98 4.18 -15.50
CA ARG A 140 -1.56 5.37 -14.77
C ARG A 140 -1.31 5.07 -13.29
N PRO A 141 -0.35 5.78 -12.65
CA PRO A 141 -0.22 5.76 -11.22
C PRO A 141 -1.47 6.32 -10.54
N TRP A 142 -1.73 5.88 -9.32
CA TRP A 142 -2.82 6.38 -8.51
C TRP A 142 -2.42 6.48 -7.04
N TYR A 143 -3.19 7.22 -6.29
CA TYR A 143 -3.09 7.28 -4.84
C TYR A 143 -4.46 7.42 -4.22
N THR A 144 -4.60 6.98 -2.97
CA THR A 144 -5.77 7.24 -2.14
C THR A 144 -5.35 7.75 -0.78
N SER A 145 -6.23 8.50 -0.16
CA SER A 145 -6.08 8.99 1.20
C SER A 145 -7.38 8.75 1.95
N ASP A 146 -7.27 8.16 3.13
CA ASP A 146 -8.40 7.86 3.99
C ASP A 146 -8.21 8.53 5.35
N LEU A 147 -9.31 8.92 5.98
CA LEU A 147 -9.32 9.52 7.29
C LEU A 147 -10.31 8.79 8.19
N THR A 148 -9.85 8.37 9.37
CA THR A 148 -10.67 7.68 10.35
C THR A 148 -10.57 8.39 11.69
N LEU A 149 -11.72 8.76 12.27
CA LEU A 149 -11.82 9.30 13.63
C LEU A 149 -12.55 8.31 14.50
N SER A 150 -11.96 7.92 15.61
CA SER A 150 -12.59 7.01 16.56
C SER A 150 -12.52 7.50 18.01
N ARG A 151 -13.49 7.07 18.80
CA ARG A 151 -13.50 7.31 20.22
C ARG A 151 -14.16 6.15 20.98
N PRO A 152 -13.51 5.59 21.99
CA PRO A 152 -14.14 4.68 22.94
C PRO A 152 -14.94 5.46 23.99
N PHE A 153 -16.06 4.90 24.41
CA PHE A 153 -16.90 5.37 25.51
C PHE A 153 -17.17 4.20 26.46
N SER A 154 -17.37 4.50 27.73
CA SER A 154 -17.91 3.54 28.68
C SER A 154 -19.38 3.93 28.98
N LEU A 155 -20.28 2.98 28.75
CA LEU A 155 -21.71 3.16 29.02
C LEU A 155 -22.21 2.02 29.92
N ARG A 156 -22.55 2.39 31.19
CA ARG A 156 -23.08 1.44 32.19
C ARG A 156 -22.20 0.19 32.39
N GLY A 157 -20.88 0.34 32.33
CA GLY A 157 -19.92 -0.77 32.47
C GLY A 157 -19.58 -1.51 31.20
N HIS A 158 -20.25 -1.24 30.07
CA HIS A 158 -19.99 -1.80 28.77
C HIS A 158 -19.08 -0.87 27.94
N SER A 159 -18.34 -1.42 27.01
CA SER A 159 -17.49 -0.65 26.09
C SER A 159 -18.23 -0.36 24.78
N LEU A 160 -18.27 0.90 24.40
CA LEU A 160 -18.80 1.37 23.13
C LEU A 160 -17.67 2.10 22.36
N ARG A 161 -17.44 1.76 21.08
CA ARG A 161 -16.54 2.53 20.20
C ARG A 161 -17.34 3.07 19.02
N LEU A 162 -17.26 4.38 18.84
CA LEU A 162 -17.77 5.05 17.64
C LEU A 162 -16.62 5.36 16.71
N THR A 163 -16.78 5.00 15.42
CA THR A 163 -15.80 5.25 14.37
C THR A 163 -16.49 5.89 13.17
N ALA A 164 -15.95 7.02 12.72
CA ALA A 164 -16.32 7.65 11.45
C ALA A 164 -15.13 7.55 10.49
N GLU A 165 -15.38 7.14 9.26
CA GLU A 165 -14.37 6.95 8.22
C GLU A 165 -14.80 7.63 6.93
N VAL A 166 -13.85 8.32 6.30
CA VAL A 166 -13.99 8.84 4.95
C VAL A 166 -12.84 8.26 4.13
N SER A 167 -13.17 7.47 3.12
CA SER A 167 -12.22 6.84 2.22
C SER A 167 -12.12 7.60 0.91
N ASN A 168 -10.92 7.58 0.32
CA ASN A 168 -10.59 8.29 -0.92
C ASN A 168 -11.02 9.78 -0.88
N ILE A 169 -10.56 10.51 0.14
CA ILE A 169 -11.00 11.89 0.46
C ILE A 169 -10.78 12.89 -0.70
N PHE A 170 -9.89 12.57 -1.63
CA PHE A 170 -9.61 13.40 -2.81
C PHE A 170 -10.39 12.95 -4.05
N ASP A 171 -11.31 12.00 -3.91
CA ASP A 171 -12.16 11.45 -4.98
C ASP A 171 -11.36 11.04 -6.23
N GLN A 172 -10.21 10.40 -6.03
CA GLN A 172 -9.38 9.89 -7.12
C GLN A 172 -10.16 8.84 -7.92
N GLN A 173 -10.27 9.08 -9.24
CA GLN A 173 -10.76 8.07 -10.15
C GLN A 173 -9.62 7.18 -10.57
N TYR A 174 -9.63 5.93 -10.15
CA TYR A 174 -8.53 5.00 -10.37
C TYR A 174 -9.00 3.58 -10.61
N GLU A 175 -8.10 2.79 -11.18
CA GLU A 175 -8.29 1.37 -11.47
C GLU A 175 -7.11 0.59 -10.89
N VAL A 176 -7.38 -0.46 -10.14
CA VAL A 176 -6.36 -1.43 -9.70
C VAL A 176 -6.08 -2.40 -10.84
N VAL A 177 -7.14 -2.87 -11.47
CA VAL A 177 -7.12 -3.68 -12.69
C VAL A 177 -7.80 -2.87 -13.78
N ARG A 178 -7.26 -2.88 -14.99
CA ARG A 178 -7.81 -2.16 -16.15
C ARG A 178 -9.30 -2.44 -16.31
N SER A 179 -10.08 -1.39 -16.54
CA SER A 179 -11.55 -1.42 -16.72
C SER A 179 -12.34 -1.86 -15.48
N TYR A 180 -11.70 -1.92 -14.31
CA TYR A 180 -12.37 -2.12 -13.02
C TYR A 180 -12.23 -0.86 -12.18
N PRO A 181 -13.15 0.12 -12.33
CA PRO A 181 -13.11 1.35 -11.56
C PRO A 181 -13.32 1.06 -10.07
N MET A 182 -12.52 1.71 -9.25
CA MET A 182 -12.63 1.62 -7.80
C MET A 182 -13.57 2.70 -7.26
N PRO A 183 -14.15 2.50 -6.06
CA PRO A 183 -15.05 3.49 -5.45
C PRO A 183 -14.39 4.85 -5.31
N GLY A 184 -15.12 5.91 -5.64
CA GLY A 184 -14.77 7.29 -5.34
C GLY A 184 -14.86 7.60 -3.84
N ALA A 185 -14.88 8.88 -3.48
CA ALA A 185 -15.01 9.30 -2.09
C ALA A 185 -16.30 8.76 -1.47
N HIS A 186 -16.16 8.12 -0.31
CA HIS A 186 -17.31 7.61 0.44
C HIS A 186 -17.05 7.63 1.94
N ALA A 187 -18.13 7.66 2.72
CA ALA A 187 -18.06 7.69 4.17
C ALA A 187 -18.86 6.55 4.79
N LYS A 188 -18.43 6.09 5.97
CA LYS A 188 -19.17 5.13 6.79
C LYS A 188 -19.03 5.45 8.27
N ILE A 189 -20.03 5.05 9.05
CA ILE A 189 -20.03 5.11 10.51
C ILE A 189 -20.15 3.68 11.04
N LYS A 190 -19.30 3.34 12.00
CA LYS A 190 -19.30 2.04 12.68
C LYS A 190 -19.51 2.25 14.18
N ILE A 191 -20.36 1.45 14.76
CA ILE A 191 -20.59 1.37 16.20
C ILE A 191 -20.23 -0.05 16.65
N GLU A 192 -19.30 -0.16 17.56
CA GLU A 192 -18.90 -1.43 18.19
C GLU A 192 -19.32 -1.41 19.64
N TYR A 193 -20.06 -2.41 20.07
CA TYR A 193 -20.51 -2.58 21.44
C TYR A 193 -20.01 -3.93 21.98
N THR A 194 -19.35 -3.87 23.15
CA THR A 194 -18.82 -5.07 23.82
C THR A 194 -19.45 -5.17 25.20
N LEU A 195 -20.09 -6.32 25.47
CA LEU A 195 -20.69 -6.69 26.75
C LEU A 195 -19.63 -7.01 27.79
#